data_c3aac8e5244298037e363b6ff941cf73
#
_entry.id   c3aac8e5244298037e363b6ff941cf73
#
_cell.length_a   1.000
_cell.length_b   1.000
_cell.length_c   1.000
_cell.angle_alpha   90.00
_cell.angle_beta   90.00
_cell.angle_gamma   90.00
#
_symmetry.space_group_name_H-M   'P 1'
#
loop_
_entity.id
_entity.type
_entity.pdbx_description
1 polymer ?
#
loop_
_entity_poly.entity_id
_entity_poly.type
_entity_poly.pdbx_seq_one_letter_code
_entity_poly.pdbx_strand_id
1 'polypeptide(L)'
;MTSTQARHPRFMIACAARTGSTMLVRTLRSHPHLIVHGEVFGDGMVGVDGPLGRECESDPAARDALEAMRFAEPVRALETFLDRHAAHAAGFKLKYDELVRPQWQGVRRLVEADEELAIVFLHRRDLLRRYLSHQVVLRQTGITV
;
A
#
# COMPACT_ATOMS: atom_id res chain seq x y z
N MET A 1 -20.17 -22.84 16.47
CA MET A 1 -20.69 -21.67 15.73
C MET A 1 -19.55 -20.65 15.60
N THR A 2 -18.80 -20.71 14.51
CA THR A 2 -17.74 -19.74 14.19
C THR A 2 -18.42 -18.45 13.78
N SER A 3 -18.39 -17.46 14.65
CA SER A 3 -18.78 -16.08 14.31
C SER A 3 -17.90 -15.61 13.15
N THR A 4 -18.46 -15.56 11.97
CA THR A 4 -17.85 -14.89 10.83
C THR A 4 -17.88 -13.40 11.16
N GLN A 5 -16.84 -12.93 11.83
CA GLN A 5 -16.67 -11.50 12.07
C GLN A 5 -16.62 -10.84 10.70
N ALA A 6 -17.60 -10.00 10.39
CA ALA A 6 -17.67 -9.31 9.11
C ALA A 6 -16.34 -8.58 8.89
N ARG A 7 -15.60 -8.96 7.86
CA ARG A 7 -14.35 -8.30 7.50
C ARG A 7 -14.66 -6.85 7.13
N HIS A 8 -13.84 -5.93 7.62
CA HIS A 8 -13.94 -4.53 7.21
C HIS A 8 -13.72 -4.41 5.69
N PRO A 9 -14.43 -3.49 5.02
CA PRO A 9 -14.16 -3.21 3.61
C PRO A 9 -12.68 -2.92 3.37
N ARG A 10 -12.12 -3.58 2.36
CA ARG A 10 -10.70 -3.49 2.01
C ARG A 10 -10.56 -2.93 0.59
N PHE A 11 -9.52 -2.15 0.35
CA PHE A 11 -9.28 -1.61 -0.98
C PHE A 11 -7.79 -1.50 -1.30
N MET A 12 -7.47 -1.51 -2.59
CA MET A 12 -6.14 -1.28 -3.12
C MET A 12 -6.18 -0.10 -4.10
N ILE A 13 -5.22 0.80 -4.01
CA ILE A 13 -4.99 1.84 -4.99
C ILE A 13 -3.91 1.34 -5.94
N ALA A 14 -4.33 0.91 -7.13
CA ALA A 14 -3.45 0.45 -8.19
C ALA A 14 -3.04 1.64 -9.06
N CYS A 15 -1.74 1.89 -9.21
CA CYS A 15 -1.25 3.05 -9.93
C CYS A 15 0.11 2.80 -10.58
N ALA A 16 0.49 3.70 -11.48
CA ALA A 16 1.89 3.85 -11.88
C ALA A 16 2.54 4.99 -11.07
N ALA A 17 3.86 5.05 -11.07
CA ALA A 17 4.59 6.17 -10.51
C ALA A 17 4.15 7.51 -11.14
N ARG A 18 4.19 8.59 -10.36
CA ARG A 18 3.89 9.98 -10.80
C ARG A 18 2.46 10.20 -11.30
N THR A 19 1.50 9.48 -10.75
CA THR A 19 0.06 9.64 -11.07
C THR A 19 -0.69 10.54 -10.08
N GLY A 20 -0.04 11.03 -9.03
CA GLY A 20 -0.68 11.77 -7.94
C GLY A 20 -1.19 10.86 -6.81
N SER A 21 -0.80 9.60 -6.81
CA SER A 21 -1.23 8.60 -5.83
C SER A 21 -0.88 8.97 -4.38
N THR A 22 0.25 9.62 -4.14
CA THR A 22 0.62 10.10 -2.80
C THR A 22 -0.35 11.15 -2.28
N MET A 23 -0.81 12.06 -3.16
CA MET A 23 -1.82 13.05 -2.78
C MET A 23 -3.16 12.38 -2.48
N LEU A 24 -3.59 11.43 -3.30
CA LEU A 24 -4.80 10.66 -3.05
C LEU A 24 -4.74 9.94 -1.70
N VAL A 25 -3.65 9.22 -1.41
CA VAL A 25 -3.45 8.55 -0.11
C VAL A 25 -3.55 9.54 1.05
N ARG A 26 -2.89 10.70 0.96
CA ARG A 26 -2.97 11.74 2.00
C ARG A 26 -4.38 12.28 2.19
N THR A 27 -5.10 12.50 1.10
CA THR A 27 -6.49 12.97 1.14
C THR A 27 -7.39 11.93 1.81
N LEU A 28 -7.26 10.65 1.45
CA LEU A 28 -8.05 9.59 2.07
C LEU A 28 -7.74 9.42 3.56
N ARG A 29 -6.48 9.59 3.96
CA ARG A 29 -6.06 9.57 5.38
C ARG A 29 -6.68 10.68 6.23
N SER A 30 -7.11 11.77 5.63
CA SER A 30 -7.82 12.83 6.38
C SER A 30 -9.21 12.41 6.85
N HIS A 31 -9.75 11.31 6.31
CA HIS A 31 -11.03 10.78 6.75
C HIS A 31 -10.86 9.91 8.01
N PRO A 32 -11.61 10.18 9.10
CA PRO A 32 -11.37 9.55 10.41
C PRO A 32 -11.63 8.04 10.46
N HIS A 33 -12.36 7.51 9.49
CA HIS A 33 -12.73 6.08 9.44
C HIS A 33 -11.97 5.29 8.38
N LEU A 34 -10.95 5.89 7.74
CA LEU A 34 -10.11 5.21 6.76
C LEU A 34 -8.69 5.05 7.28
N ILE A 35 -8.11 3.89 7.01
CA ILE A 35 -6.68 3.65 7.14
C ILE A 35 -6.15 3.34 5.75
N VAL A 36 -5.14 4.09 5.32
CA VAL A 36 -4.62 3.97 3.97
C VAL A 36 -3.10 3.91 4.00
N HIS A 37 -2.56 2.71 3.88
CA HIS A 37 -1.12 2.53 3.80
C HIS A 37 -0.57 3.03 2.46
N GLY A 38 0.66 3.55 2.50
CA GLY A 38 1.39 4.00 1.31
C GLY A 38 2.02 2.83 0.54
N GLU A 39 3.28 3.00 0.15
CA GLU A 39 4.05 2.00 -0.60
C GLU A 39 4.62 0.94 0.33
N VAL A 40 3.75 0.10 0.89
CA VAL A 40 4.17 -0.94 1.85
C VAL A 40 4.82 -2.16 1.21
N PHE A 41 4.71 -2.30 -0.12
CA PHE A 41 5.37 -3.34 -0.92
C PHE A 41 6.38 -2.78 -1.94
N GLY A 42 6.84 -1.55 -1.73
CA GLY A 42 7.91 -0.93 -2.52
C GLY A 42 9.32 -1.44 -2.15
N ASP A 43 10.35 -0.72 -2.61
CA ASP A 43 11.75 -1.02 -2.25
C ASP A 43 11.99 -0.86 -0.74
N GLY A 44 11.33 0.12 -0.12
CA GLY A 44 11.20 0.27 1.33
C GLY A 44 9.74 0.29 1.75
N MET A 45 9.48 -0.03 3.01
CA MET A 45 8.15 0.07 3.59
C MET A 45 7.86 1.52 3.96
N VAL A 46 7.09 2.22 3.12
CA VAL A 46 6.82 3.66 3.27
C VAL A 46 5.35 3.92 3.52
N GLY A 47 5.07 4.77 4.51
CA GLY A 47 3.73 5.29 4.76
C GLY A 47 2.80 4.25 5.38
N VAL A 48 3.26 3.52 6.39
CA VAL A 48 2.37 2.76 7.25
C VAL A 48 1.49 3.73 8.01
N ASP A 49 0.19 3.45 8.07
CA ASP A 49 -0.83 4.34 8.63
C ASP A 49 -1.50 3.75 9.86
N GLY A 50 -2.26 4.57 10.58
CA GLY A 50 -3.06 4.17 11.72
C GLY A 50 -2.26 3.71 12.94
N PRO A 51 -2.81 2.80 13.77
CA PRO A 51 -2.14 2.29 14.96
C PRO A 51 -0.81 1.60 14.64
N LEU A 52 -0.76 0.83 13.57
CA LEU A 52 0.45 0.14 13.12
C LEU A 52 1.55 1.13 12.70
N GLY A 53 1.18 2.25 12.06
CA GLY A 53 2.12 3.32 11.72
C GLY A 53 2.73 3.97 12.96
N ARG A 54 1.91 4.28 13.96
CA ARG A 54 2.38 4.82 15.25
C ARG A 54 3.29 3.84 16.00
N GLU A 55 2.97 2.55 15.98
CA GLU A 55 3.83 1.50 16.54
C GLU A 55 5.20 1.49 15.85
N CYS A 56 5.22 1.49 14.53
CA CYS A 56 6.48 1.52 13.74
C CYS A 56 7.29 2.82 13.94
N GLU A 57 6.65 3.94 14.24
CA GLU A 57 7.32 5.20 14.51
C GLU A 57 7.93 5.24 15.92
N SER A 58 7.26 4.64 16.90
CA SER A 58 7.68 4.64 18.29
C SER A 58 8.64 3.50 18.65
N ASP A 59 8.60 2.40 17.92
CA ASP A 59 9.42 1.20 18.15
C ASP A 59 10.12 0.73 16.86
N PRO A 60 11.41 1.05 16.71
CA PRO A 60 12.22 0.57 15.58
C PRO A 60 12.23 -0.96 15.44
N ALA A 61 12.18 -1.71 16.55
CA ALA A 61 12.18 -3.17 16.49
C ALA A 61 10.87 -3.72 15.91
N ALA A 62 9.73 -3.09 16.24
CA ALA A 62 8.44 -3.42 15.62
C ALA A 62 8.45 -3.13 14.11
N ARG A 63 9.06 -2.02 13.70
CA ARG A 63 9.24 -1.68 12.29
C ARG A 63 10.09 -2.72 11.56
N ASP A 64 11.24 -3.09 12.13
CA ASP A 64 12.16 -4.07 11.55
C ASP A 64 11.50 -5.46 11.46
N ALA A 65 10.72 -5.85 12.47
CA ALA A 65 9.96 -7.10 12.46
C ALA A 65 8.89 -7.12 11.35
N LEU A 66 8.20 -6.02 11.13
CA LEU A 66 7.19 -5.89 10.07
C LEU A 66 7.86 -5.89 8.68
N GLU A 67 9.00 -5.22 8.54
CA GLU A 67 9.81 -5.23 7.32
C GLU A 67 10.30 -6.64 6.99
N ALA A 68 10.79 -7.39 7.98
CA ALA A 68 11.20 -8.78 7.81
C ALA A 68 10.01 -9.69 7.44
N MET A 69 8.87 -9.53 8.11
CA MET A 69 7.64 -10.26 7.81
C MET A 69 7.19 -10.03 6.36
N ARG A 70 7.29 -8.82 5.86
CA ARG A 70 6.91 -8.44 4.50
C ARG A 70 7.62 -9.30 3.44
N PHE A 71 8.89 -9.62 3.65
CA PHE A 71 9.66 -10.47 2.74
C PHE A 71 9.48 -11.98 3.00
N ALA A 72 9.40 -12.38 4.26
CA ALA A 72 9.27 -13.79 4.62
C ALA A 72 7.85 -14.33 4.40
N GLU A 73 6.85 -13.54 4.75
CA GLU A 73 5.44 -13.91 4.74
C GLU A 73 4.59 -12.76 4.16
N PRO A 74 4.74 -12.42 2.85
CA PRO A 74 4.12 -11.22 2.27
C PRO A 74 2.58 -11.18 2.36
N VAL A 75 1.93 -12.33 2.28
CA VAL A 75 0.46 -12.44 2.44
C VAL A 75 0.06 -12.09 3.87
N ARG A 76 0.77 -12.63 4.86
CA ARG A 76 0.52 -12.33 6.27
C ARG A 76 0.78 -10.85 6.60
N ALA A 77 1.82 -10.27 6.00
CA ALA A 77 2.08 -8.84 6.13
C ALA A 77 0.92 -8.02 5.55
N LEU A 78 0.40 -8.39 4.37
CA LEU A 78 -0.78 -7.72 3.79
C LEU A 78 -2.01 -7.82 4.69
N GLU A 79 -2.30 -9.00 5.23
CA GLU A 79 -3.38 -9.17 6.20
C GLU A 79 -3.16 -8.32 7.45
N THR A 80 -1.92 -8.23 7.95
CA THR A 80 -1.57 -7.36 9.08
C THR A 80 -1.85 -5.89 8.78
N PHE A 81 -1.53 -5.41 7.58
CA PHE A 81 -1.85 -4.05 7.16
C PHE A 81 -3.35 -3.80 7.07
N LEU A 82 -4.13 -4.78 6.60
CA LEU A 82 -5.55 -4.59 6.33
C LEU A 82 -6.48 -4.88 7.54
N ASP A 83 -6.12 -5.81 8.40
CA ASP A 83 -7.04 -6.36 9.41
C ASP A 83 -6.72 -5.87 10.86
N ARG A 84 -5.56 -5.25 11.09
CA ARG A 84 -5.12 -4.85 12.45
C ARG A 84 -5.77 -3.56 12.97
N HIS A 85 -6.98 -3.23 12.53
CA HIS A 85 -7.59 -1.95 12.83
C HIS A 85 -9.09 -2.04 13.07
N ALA A 86 -9.57 -1.19 13.98
CA ALA A 86 -10.99 -0.89 14.18
C ALA A 86 -11.50 0.21 13.20
N ALA A 87 -10.90 0.32 12.01
CA ALA A 87 -11.35 1.27 11.00
C ALA A 87 -12.57 0.75 10.25
N HIS A 88 -13.34 1.66 9.64
CA HIS A 88 -14.48 1.28 8.80
C HIS A 88 -14.02 0.72 7.45
N ALA A 89 -12.86 1.15 6.95
CA ALA A 89 -12.20 0.55 5.79
C ALA A 89 -10.69 0.71 5.88
N ALA A 90 -9.95 -0.27 5.34
CA ALA A 90 -8.51 -0.24 5.25
C ALA A 90 -8.04 -0.50 3.82
N GLY A 91 -7.00 0.19 3.41
CA GLY A 91 -6.44 0.03 2.08
C GLY A 91 -4.95 0.33 2.01
N PHE A 92 -4.38 0.06 0.87
CA PHE A 92 -2.96 0.29 0.59
C PHE A 92 -2.74 0.72 -0.86
N LYS A 93 -1.61 1.34 -1.10
CA LYS A 93 -1.17 1.70 -2.44
C LYS A 93 -0.16 0.68 -2.95
N LEU A 94 -0.34 0.26 -4.20
CA LEU A 94 0.56 -0.66 -4.90
C LEU A 94 0.78 -0.16 -6.33
N LYS A 95 2.04 -0.05 -6.73
CA LYS A 95 2.39 0.29 -8.11
C LYS A 95 2.35 -0.97 -8.98
N TYR A 96 2.02 -0.82 -10.27
CA TYR A 96 1.92 -1.96 -11.19
C TYR A 96 3.23 -2.74 -11.33
N ASP A 97 4.36 -2.04 -11.34
CA ASP A 97 5.69 -2.65 -11.40
C ASP A 97 6.05 -3.41 -10.12
N GLU A 98 5.51 -3.02 -8.98
CA GLU A 98 5.66 -3.74 -7.71
C GLU A 98 4.87 -5.06 -7.73
N LEU A 99 3.64 -5.03 -8.24
CA LEU A 99 2.76 -6.21 -8.28
C LEU A 99 3.36 -7.38 -9.09
N VAL A 100 4.17 -7.09 -10.11
CA VAL A 100 4.79 -8.12 -10.95
C VAL A 100 6.13 -8.64 -10.43
N ARG A 101 6.66 -8.08 -9.34
CA ARG A 101 7.92 -8.52 -8.76
C ARG A 101 7.82 -9.92 -8.19
N PRO A 102 8.82 -10.81 -8.39
CA PRO A 102 8.79 -12.20 -7.91
C PRO A 102 8.51 -12.34 -6.42
N GLN A 103 9.09 -11.48 -5.58
CA GLN A 103 8.91 -11.51 -4.12
C GLN A 103 7.46 -11.21 -3.69
N TRP A 104 6.66 -10.56 -4.52
CA TRP A 104 5.27 -10.20 -4.23
C TRP A 104 4.22 -11.09 -4.91
N GLN A 105 4.62 -12.21 -5.49
CA GLN A 105 3.69 -13.13 -6.15
C GLN A 105 2.56 -13.62 -5.24
N GLY A 106 2.83 -13.83 -3.94
CA GLY A 106 1.81 -14.19 -2.96
C GLY A 106 0.75 -13.10 -2.80
N VAL A 107 1.19 -11.84 -2.69
CA VAL A 107 0.31 -10.67 -2.63
C VAL A 107 -0.52 -10.56 -3.91
N ARG A 108 0.10 -10.72 -5.07
CA ARG A 108 -0.57 -10.68 -6.37
C ARG A 108 -1.70 -11.72 -6.45
N ARG A 109 -1.40 -12.98 -6.10
CA ARG A 109 -2.41 -14.05 -6.12
C ARG A 109 -3.58 -13.76 -5.18
N LEU A 110 -3.30 -13.21 -4.00
CA LEU A 110 -4.34 -12.83 -3.05
C LEU A 110 -5.20 -11.70 -3.61
N VAL A 111 -4.59 -10.67 -4.18
CA VAL A 111 -5.31 -9.55 -4.81
C VAL A 111 -6.17 -10.02 -6.00
N GLU A 112 -5.67 -10.97 -6.81
CA GLU A 112 -6.40 -11.52 -7.95
C GLU A 112 -7.55 -12.45 -7.53
N ALA A 113 -7.46 -13.09 -6.36
CA ALA A 113 -8.45 -14.05 -5.86
C ALA A 113 -9.49 -13.43 -4.89
N ASP A 114 -9.22 -12.27 -4.33
CA ASP A 114 -10.10 -11.64 -3.34
C ASP A 114 -11.19 -10.80 -4.02
N GLU A 115 -12.36 -11.41 -4.20
CA GLU A 115 -13.52 -10.77 -4.83
C GLU A 115 -14.12 -9.63 -3.98
N GLU A 116 -13.78 -9.55 -2.69
CA GLU A 116 -14.24 -8.50 -1.79
C GLU A 116 -13.29 -7.29 -1.75
N LEU A 117 -12.09 -7.41 -2.34
CA LEU A 117 -11.12 -6.34 -2.41
C LEU A 117 -11.52 -5.32 -3.49
N ALA A 118 -11.90 -4.12 -3.09
CA ALA A 118 -12.16 -3.04 -4.03
C ALA A 118 -10.84 -2.52 -4.65
N ILE A 119 -10.78 -2.38 -5.96
CA ILE A 119 -9.60 -1.86 -6.65
C ILE A 119 -9.90 -0.48 -7.24
N VAL A 120 -9.12 0.51 -6.79
CA VAL A 120 -9.14 1.87 -7.32
C VAL A 120 -8.00 2.03 -8.30
N PHE A 121 -8.29 2.07 -9.58
CA PHE A 121 -7.30 2.30 -10.63
C PHE A 121 -7.05 3.80 -10.80
N LEU A 122 -5.84 4.25 -10.47
CA LEU A 122 -5.44 5.63 -10.63
C LEU A 122 -4.48 5.76 -11.82
N HIS A 123 -4.88 6.54 -12.81
CA HIS A 123 -4.03 6.88 -13.96
C HIS A 123 -4.02 8.38 -14.22
N ARG A 124 -2.94 8.87 -14.78
CA ARG A 124 -2.80 10.26 -15.20
C ARG A 124 -3.02 10.36 -16.70
N ARG A 125 -4.01 11.16 -17.13
CA ARG A 125 -4.32 11.37 -18.56
C ARG A 125 -3.20 12.07 -19.30
N ASP A 126 -2.58 13.07 -18.66
CA ASP A 126 -1.46 13.81 -19.22
C ASP A 126 -0.16 12.99 -19.06
N LEU A 127 0.12 12.17 -20.06
CA LEU A 127 1.29 11.31 -20.07
C LEU A 127 2.60 12.09 -20.22
N LEU A 128 2.58 13.24 -20.90
CA LEU A 128 3.77 14.08 -21.04
C LEU A 128 4.16 14.68 -19.69
N ARG A 129 3.22 15.25 -18.96
CA ARG A 129 3.49 15.75 -17.60
C ARG A 129 3.92 14.64 -16.64
N ARG A 130 3.35 13.44 -16.79
CA ARG A 130 3.80 12.28 -16.02
C ARG A 130 5.25 11.95 -16.32
N TYR A 131 5.63 11.88 -17.59
CA TYR A 131 7.00 11.63 -18.04
C TYR A 131 7.97 12.70 -17.54
N LEU A 132 7.66 13.97 -17.71
CA LEU A 132 8.49 15.08 -17.22
C LEU A 132 8.68 15.03 -15.71
N SER A 133 7.62 14.77 -14.95
CA SER A 133 7.70 14.59 -13.50
C SER A 133 8.60 13.41 -13.10
N HIS A 134 8.58 12.33 -13.86
CA HIS A 134 9.47 11.19 -13.65
C HIS A 134 10.94 11.54 -13.94
N GLN A 135 11.20 12.24 -15.07
CA GLN A 135 12.54 12.68 -15.43
C GLN A 135 13.15 13.64 -14.40
N VAL A 136 12.36 14.54 -13.82
CA VAL A 136 12.82 15.43 -12.75
C VAL A 136 13.31 14.64 -11.54
N VAL A 137 12.54 13.63 -11.10
CA VAL A 137 12.92 12.78 -9.96
C VAL A 137 14.19 12.00 -10.27
N LEU A 138 14.28 11.37 -11.45
CA LEU A 138 15.49 10.64 -11.86
C LEU A 138 16.75 11.52 -11.83
N ARG A 139 16.64 12.76 -12.32
CA ARG A 139 17.79 13.70 -12.32
C ARG A 139 18.18 14.17 -10.92
N GLN A 140 17.21 14.31 -10.02
CA GLN A 140 17.46 14.79 -8.66
C GLN A 140 17.93 13.69 -7.70
N THR A 141 17.45 12.46 -7.88
CA THR A 141 17.67 11.38 -6.91
C THR A 141 18.50 10.24 -7.48
N GLY A 142 18.64 10.11 -8.79
CA GLY A 142 19.24 8.93 -9.44
C GLY A 142 18.43 7.65 -9.25
N ILE A 143 17.26 7.72 -8.63
CA ILE A 143 16.40 6.58 -8.30
C ILE A 143 15.27 6.48 -9.33
N THR A 144 15.15 5.32 -9.95
CA THR A 144 14.00 4.98 -10.80
C THR A 144 12.80 4.68 -9.89
N VAL A 145 11.77 5.50 -9.97
CA VAL A 145 10.56 5.41 -9.13
C VAL A 145 9.43 4.75 -9.92
#